data_49313715d7260394a9df50d63afba6ce
#
_entry.id   49313715d7260394a9df50d63afba6ce
#
_cell.length_a   1.000
_cell.length_b   1.000
_cell.length_c   1.000
_cell.angle_alpha   90.00
_cell.angle_beta   90.00
_cell.angle_gamma   90.00
#
_symmetry.space_group_name_H-M   'P 1'
#
loop_
_entity.id
_entity.type
_entity.pdbx_description
1 polymer ?
#
loop_
_entity_poly.entity_id
_entity_poly.type
_entity_poly.pdbx_seq_one_letter_code
_entity_poly.pdbx_strand_id
1 'polypeptide(L)'
;MAREVEAMMLPQKGVLFLGGHQNMTKKLRQQFPKWTYVTDDQIRRCTSVNQTIVFYWTKRSSHKMMQYVYSKLPDDANIIYVTATNISLLIEQMQNIYRRVVS
;
A
#
# COMPACT_ATOMS: atom_id res chain seq x y z
N MET A 1 -4.03 -10.52 23.09
CA MET A 1 -2.64 -10.71 23.48
C MET A 1 -1.76 -9.70 22.77
N ALA A 2 -0.66 -9.34 23.42
CA ALA A 2 0.25 -8.34 22.87
C ALA A 2 0.77 -8.70 21.48
N ARG A 3 1.01 -9.96 21.23
CA ARG A 3 1.50 -10.43 19.95
C ARG A 3 0.52 -10.19 18.82
N GLU A 4 -0.77 -10.41 19.06
CA GLU A 4 -1.79 -10.20 18.07
C GLU A 4 -1.97 -8.73 17.77
N VAL A 5 -1.88 -7.89 18.80
CA VAL A 5 -1.94 -6.44 18.65
C VAL A 5 -0.77 -5.96 17.81
N GLU A 6 0.44 -6.48 18.06
CA GLU A 6 1.62 -6.12 17.29
C GLU A 6 1.51 -6.56 15.82
N ALA A 7 0.97 -7.76 15.58
CA ALA A 7 0.81 -8.27 14.23
C ALA A 7 -0.20 -7.44 13.43
N MET A 8 -1.13 -6.77 14.10
CA MET A 8 -2.16 -5.97 13.48
C MET A 8 -1.85 -4.47 13.49
N MET A 9 -0.60 -4.10 13.74
CA MET A 9 -0.22 -2.70 13.93
C MET A 9 -0.12 -1.86 12.67
N LEU A 10 -0.55 -2.35 11.54
CA LEU A 10 -0.65 -1.48 10.36
C LEU A 10 -1.69 -0.39 10.63
N PRO A 11 -1.42 0.84 10.20
CA PRO A 11 -2.38 1.93 10.45
C PRO A 11 -3.71 1.65 9.76
N GLN A 12 -4.78 2.10 10.38
CA GLN A 12 -6.13 1.87 9.86
C GLN A 12 -6.55 2.90 8.81
N LYS A 13 -5.89 4.05 8.78
CA LYS A 13 -6.20 5.12 7.84
C LYS A 13 -4.92 5.91 7.53
N GLY A 14 -5.00 6.79 6.54
CA GLY A 14 -3.86 7.61 6.14
C GLY A 14 -2.85 6.85 5.29
N VAL A 15 -3.26 5.73 4.70
CA VAL A 15 -2.40 4.87 3.90
C VAL A 15 -2.87 4.87 2.46
N LEU A 16 -1.92 4.98 1.54
CA LEU A 16 -2.16 4.82 0.11
C LEU A 16 -1.51 3.51 -0.32
N PHE A 17 -2.28 2.65 -0.97
CA PHE A 17 -1.79 1.40 -1.52
C PHE A 17 -1.82 1.47 -3.04
N LEU A 18 -0.66 1.27 -3.66
CA LEU A 18 -0.49 1.37 -5.11
C LEU A 18 -0.18 0.01 -5.70
N GLY A 19 -0.91 -0.36 -6.74
CA GLY A 19 -0.63 -1.55 -7.51
C GLY A 19 -1.73 -2.59 -7.47
N GLY A 20 -1.54 -3.64 -8.27
CA GLY A 20 -2.51 -4.72 -8.41
C GLY A 20 -3.74 -4.31 -9.20
N HIS A 21 -4.71 -5.20 -9.24
CA HIS A 21 -6.01 -4.95 -9.84
C HIS A 21 -7.08 -4.97 -8.75
N GLN A 22 -8.28 -4.49 -9.06
CA GLN A 22 -9.36 -4.45 -8.08
C GLN A 22 -9.64 -5.82 -7.46
N ASN A 23 -9.63 -6.89 -8.27
CA ASN A 23 -9.87 -8.24 -7.75
C ASN A 23 -8.76 -8.69 -6.81
N MET A 24 -7.52 -8.33 -7.11
CA MET A 24 -6.37 -8.72 -6.29
C MET A 24 -6.36 -8.00 -4.94
N THR A 25 -6.83 -6.76 -4.90
CA THR A 25 -6.84 -5.97 -3.69
C THR A 25 -8.10 -6.16 -2.85
N LYS A 26 -9.02 -6.99 -3.30
CA LYS A 26 -10.30 -7.17 -2.61
C LYS A 26 -10.12 -7.61 -1.16
N LYS A 27 -9.22 -8.55 -0.91
CA LYS A 27 -8.96 -9.01 0.45
C LYS A 27 -8.33 -7.93 1.32
N LEU A 28 -7.46 -7.11 0.73
CA LEU A 28 -6.88 -5.98 1.45
C LEU A 28 -7.96 -4.97 1.83
N ARG A 29 -8.87 -4.67 0.92
CA ARG A 29 -9.97 -3.73 1.17
C ARG A 29 -10.88 -4.21 2.28
N GLN A 30 -11.06 -5.52 2.42
CA GLN A 30 -11.85 -6.09 3.50
C GLN A 30 -11.17 -5.92 4.85
N GLN A 31 -9.85 -6.04 4.92
CA GLN A 31 -9.10 -5.88 6.16
C GLN A 31 -8.78 -4.42 6.47
N PHE A 32 -8.54 -3.62 5.45
CA PHE A 32 -8.16 -2.21 5.61
C PHE A 32 -9.08 -1.33 4.74
N PRO A 33 -10.36 -1.23 5.12
CA PRO A 33 -11.34 -0.52 4.27
C PRO A 33 -11.14 0.98 4.20
N LYS A 34 -10.38 1.55 5.12
CA LYS A 34 -10.15 3.01 5.15
C LYS A 34 -8.88 3.44 4.41
N TRP A 35 -8.13 2.49 3.85
CA TRP A 35 -7.00 2.83 3.01
C TRP A 35 -7.48 3.31 1.65
N THR A 36 -6.68 4.15 1.01
CA THR A 36 -6.92 4.56 -0.37
C THR A 36 -6.16 3.62 -1.28
N TYR A 37 -6.85 3.07 -2.27
CA TYR A 37 -6.26 2.11 -3.21
C TYR A 37 -6.23 2.71 -4.62
N VAL A 38 -5.06 2.70 -5.23
CA VAL A 38 -4.91 3.08 -6.65
C VAL A 38 -4.38 1.85 -7.37
N THR A 39 -5.26 1.17 -8.08
CA THR A 39 -4.90 -0.02 -8.84
C THR A 39 -4.46 0.38 -10.25
N ASP A 40 -3.77 -0.53 -10.95
CA ASP A 40 -3.28 -0.26 -12.29
C ASP A 40 -4.37 0.21 -13.25
N ASP A 41 -5.57 -0.32 -13.09
CA ASP A 41 -6.69 0.01 -13.96
C ASP A 41 -7.39 1.33 -13.59
N GLN A 42 -6.99 1.95 -12.48
CA GLN A 42 -7.62 3.18 -11.98
C GLN A 42 -6.67 4.36 -11.78
N ILE A 43 -5.47 4.27 -12.32
CA ILE A 43 -4.45 5.30 -12.12
C ILE A 43 -4.95 6.69 -12.50
N ARG A 44 -5.69 6.79 -13.62
CA ARG A 44 -6.15 8.07 -14.15
C ARG A 44 -7.17 8.78 -13.27
N ARG A 45 -7.82 8.04 -12.36
CA ARG A 45 -8.89 8.60 -11.53
C ARG A 45 -8.36 9.28 -10.27
N CYS A 46 -7.13 9.02 -9.92
CA CYS A 46 -6.56 9.59 -8.70
C CYS A 46 -5.90 10.93 -9.02
N THR A 47 -6.42 12.00 -8.44
CA THR A 47 -5.95 13.36 -8.75
C THR A 47 -5.22 14.02 -7.60
N SER A 48 -5.33 13.50 -6.37
CA SER A 48 -4.65 14.09 -5.23
C SER A 48 -4.23 12.99 -4.25
N VAL A 49 -3.09 13.23 -3.60
CA VAL A 49 -2.55 12.29 -2.62
C VAL A 49 -2.21 13.07 -1.35
N ASN A 50 -2.93 12.76 -0.28
CA ASN A 50 -2.72 13.40 1.01
C ASN A 50 -2.16 12.44 2.07
N GLN A 51 -1.95 11.20 1.71
CA GLN A 51 -1.47 10.18 2.62
C GLN A 51 0.03 10.30 2.82
N THR A 52 0.48 10.05 4.06
CA THR A 52 1.89 10.12 4.41
C THR A 52 2.61 8.78 4.30
N ILE A 53 1.85 7.68 4.31
CA ILE A 53 2.39 6.33 4.19
C ILE A 53 1.89 5.72 2.90
N VAL A 54 2.81 5.24 2.08
CA VAL A 54 2.48 4.70 0.76
C VAL A 54 3.12 3.32 0.64
N PHE A 55 2.29 2.31 0.38
CA PHE A 55 2.77 0.98 0.02
C PHE A 55 2.69 0.83 -1.50
N TYR A 56 3.81 0.54 -2.13
CA TYR A 56 3.89 0.36 -3.57
C TYR A 56 4.20 -1.10 -3.88
N TRP A 57 3.22 -1.80 -4.47
CA TRP A 57 3.33 -3.22 -4.81
C TRP A 57 3.99 -3.37 -6.18
N THR A 58 5.31 -3.49 -6.19
CA THR A 58 6.10 -3.44 -7.42
C THR A 58 5.86 -4.64 -8.34
N LYS A 59 5.62 -5.82 -7.76
CA LYS A 59 5.41 -7.04 -8.55
C LYS A 59 4.10 -7.04 -9.34
N ARG A 60 3.14 -6.22 -8.94
CA ARG A 60 1.82 -6.17 -9.55
C ARG A 60 1.47 -4.77 -10.03
N SER A 61 2.48 -4.04 -10.49
CA SER A 61 2.30 -2.67 -10.95
C SER A 61 2.85 -2.50 -12.35
N SER A 62 2.16 -1.68 -13.14
CA SER A 62 2.59 -1.36 -14.49
C SER A 62 3.61 -0.23 -14.50
N HIS A 63 4.18 0.01 -15.66
CA HIS A 63 5.07 1.14 -15.88
C HIS A 63 4.36 2.48 -15.62
N LYS A 64 3.07 2.56 -15.93
CA LYS A 64 2.26 3.75 -15.64
C LYS A 64 2.18 4.05 -14.15
N MET A 65 2.11 3.01 -13.32
CA MET A 65 2.09 3.20 -11.88
C MET A 65 3.40 3.80 -11.39
N MET A 66 4.53 3.35 -11.94
CA MET A 66 5.82 3.91 -11.59
C MET A 66 5.90 5.40 -11.94
N GLN A 67 5.41 5.78 -13.11
CA GLN A 67 5.34 7.18 -13.51
C GLN A 67 4.44 7.99 -12.57
N TYR A 68 3.33 7.41 -12.16
CA TYR A 68 2.42 8.03 -11.20
C TYR A 68 3.13 8.32 -9.88
N VAL A 69 3.87 7.32 -9.36
CA VAL A 69 4.61 7.46 -8.11
C VAL A 69 5.57 8.64 -8.17
N TYR A 70 6.33 8.74 -9.26
CA TYR A 70 7.33 9.80 -9.38
C TYR A 70 6.73 11.18 -9.62
N SER A 71 5.55 11.26 -10.22
CA SER A 71 4.99 12.54 -10.63
C SER A 71 3.92 13.10 -9.69
N LYS A 72 3.24 12.24 -8.94
CA LYS A 72 2.08 12.65 -8.15
C LYS A 72 2.30 12.60 -6.65
N LEU A 73 3.25 11.81 -6.18
CA LEU A 73 3.49 11.72 -4.74
C LEU A 73 4.37 12.87 -4.28
N PRO A 74 4.12 13.42 -3.07
CA PRO A 74 4.98 14.45 -2.50
C PRO A 74 6.36 13.88 -2.17
N ASP A 75 7.36 14.75 -2.18
CA ASP A 75 8.75 14.33 -1.91
C ASP A 75 8.94 13.76 -0.52
N ASP A 76 8.11 14.17 0.43
CA ASP A 76 8.20 13.72 1.82
C ASP A 76 7.36 12.48 2.11
N ALA A 77 6.72 11.88 1.11
CA ALA A 77 5.96 10.67 1.31
C ALA A 77 6.89 9.49 1.63
N ASN A 78 6.51 8.72 2.65
CA ASN A 78 7.22 7.49 2.99
C ASN A 78 6.74 6.37 2.08
N ILE A 79 7.51 6.07 1.05
CA ILE A 79 7.16 5.04 0.08
C ILE A 79 7.83 3.73 0.51
N ILE A 80 7.00 2.73 0.79
CA ILE A 80 7.44 1.40 1.19
C ILE A 80 7.20 0.46 0.02
N TYR A 81 8.29 -0.06 -0.54
CA TYR A 81 8.22 -0.98 -1.68
C TYR A 81 7.96 -2.39 -1.18
N VAL A 82 6.89 -3.01 -1.68
CA VAL A 82 6.54 -4.38 -1.32
C VAL A 82 6.61 -5.25 -2.58
N THR A 83 7.17 -6.44 -2.43
CA THR A 83 7.50 -7.31 -3.55
C THR A 83 6.85 -8.69 -3.48
N ALA A 84 6.02 -8.94 -2.48
CA ALA A 84 5.38 -10.23 -2.29
C ALA A 84 4.56 -10.64 -3.51
N THR A 85 4.44 -11.95 -3.73
CA THR A 85 3.75 -12.47 -4.91
C THR A 85 2.28 -12.76 -4.68
N ASN A 86 1.84 -12.87 -3.42
CA ASN A 86 0.44 -13.11 -3.09
C ASN A 86 0.02 -12.25 -1.89
N ILE A 87 -1.29 -12.19 -1.65
CA ILE A 87 -1.85 -11.29 -0.64
C ILE A 87 -1.40 -11.65 0.78
N SER A 88 -1.34 -12.91 1.12
CA SER A 88 -0.93 -13.33 2.47
C SER A 88 0.50 -12.90 2.77
N LEU A 89 1.41 -13.15 1.84
CA LEU A 89 2.80 -12.74 1.97
C LEU A 89 2.93 -11.22 1.92
N LEU A 90 2.08 -10.55 1.14
CA LEU A 90 2.08 -9.11 1.05
C LEU A 90 1.75 -8.46 2.39
N ILE A 91 0.71 -8.93 3.05
CA ILE A 91 0.31 -8.40 4.37
C ILE A 91 1.43 -8.61 5.37
N GLU A 92 2.02 -9.80 5.38
CA GLU A 92 3.14 -10.12 6.28
C GLU A 92 4.33 -9.19 6.01
N GLN A 93 4.65 -8.97 4.74
CA GLN A 93 5.75 -8.09 4.36
C GLN A 93 5.48 -6.65 4.80
N MET A 94 4.27 -6.15 4.60
CA MET A 94 3.89 -4.81 5.01
C MET A 94 4.02 -4.63 6.52
N GLN A 95 3.56 -5.61 7.30
CA GLN A 95 3.67 -5.59 8.75
C GLN A 95 5.12 -5.54 9.20
N ASN A 96 5.96 -6.38 8.62
CA ASN A 96 7.38 -6.45 9.00
C ASN A 96 8.12 -5.16 8.66
N ILE A 97 7.90 -4.60 7.48
CA ILE A 97 8.57 -3.38 7.06
C ILE A 97 8.07 -2.19 7.88
N TYR A 98 6.77 -2.10 8.07
CA TYR A 98 6.19 -0.99 8.82
C TYR A 98 6.71 -0.97 10.26
N ARG A 99 6.82 -2.13 10.88
CA ARG A 99 7.35 -2.25 12.24
C ARG A 99 8.77 -1.68 12.33
N ARG A 100 9.60 -1.92 11.32
CA ARG A 100 10.96 -1.38 11.27
C ARG A 100 10.99 0.12 11.08
N VAL A 101 10.08 0.64 10.26
CA VAL A 101 10.02 2.06 9.95
C VAL A 101 9.60 2.88 11.16
N VAL A 102 8.66 2.38 11.95
CA VAL A 102 8.10 3.14 13.08
C VAL A 102 8.78 2.84 14.41
N SER A 103 9.66 1.85 14.47
CA SER A 103 10.43 1.60 15.69
C SER A 103 11.81 2.29 15.63
#